data_236084ef04f1f8322ca97628acc01210
#
_entry.id   236084ef04f1f8322ca97628acc01210
#
_cell.length_a   1.000
_cell.length_b   1.000
_cell.length_c   1.000
_cell.angle_alpha   90.00
_cell.angle_beta   90.00
_cell.angle_gamma   90.00
#
_symmetry.space_group_name_H-M   'P 1'
#
loop_
_entity.id
_entity.type
_entity.pdbx_description
1 polymer ?
#
loop_
_entity_poly.entity_id
_entity_poly.type
_entity_poly.pdbx_seq_one_letter_code
_entity_poly.pdbx_strand_id
1 'polypeptide(L)'
;MIKIKDIELANISRFRGELMGAAMLFIILFHVALPREDTFFGLRRMGNVGVDMFLFLSGIGLWFSWTKNPDVRHFFVRRYLRIYPAWLIIACLFYIPRFEGGDLWAWVDLVGDISINWDFWLHDELNFWYIPATMMLYLFAPGYMELIKRHPIYRWLPVVMIMWCILVQYVTPIHHAVGHLEIFWSRVPIFFIGINMGEMVRQRQSLDGTSIWMIWIMFLMTLTSSIFLEQERHGMFPLFLERMLYIPLTITSILLLNRIFRRTPQWFNRGFIFVGALSLEAYLIHIHFVLHYIE
;
A
#
# COMPACT_ATOMS: atom_id res chain seq x y z
N MET A 1 3.11 -31.34 23.36
CA MET A 1 3.58 -29.99 22.88
C MET A 1 3.37 -29.90 21.37
N ILE A 2 2.44 -29.06 20.91
CA ILE A 2 2.17 -28.90 19.48
C ILE A 2 3.40 -28.22 18.88
N LYS A 3 4.17 -28.94 18.03
CA LYS A 3 5.26 -28.34 17.28
C LYS A 3 4.66 -27.34 16.27
N ILE A 4 4.71 -26.07 16.59
CA ILE A 4 4.32 -25.00 15.67
C ILE A 4 5.44 -24.93 14.62
N LYS A 5 5.10 -25.23 13.36
CA LYS A 5 6.06 -25.14 12.25
C LYS A 5 6.45 -23.67 12.03
N ASP A 6 7.72 -23.44 11.76
CA ASP A 6 8.30 -22.15 11.43
C ASP A 6 7.54 -21.42 10.32
N ILE A 7 7.59 -20.10 10.34
CA ILE A 7 7.10 -19.26 9.24
C ILE A 7 8.26 -19.05 8.26
N GLU A 8 8.20 -19.68 7.11
CA GLU A 8 9.14 -19.44 6.02
C GLU A 8 8.78 -18.15 5.29
N LEU A 9 9.67 -17.16 5.32
CA LEU A 9 9.46 -15.86 4.65
C LEU A 9 9.36 -16.02 3.12
N ALA A 10 9.98 -17.04 2.54
CA ALA A 10 9.85 -17.36 1.12
C ALA A 10 8.42 -17.57 0.64
N ASN A 11 7.52 -17.98 1.55
CA ASN A 11 6.12 -18.16 1.23
C ASN A 11 5.41 -16.83 0.88
N ILE A 12 5.92 -15.68 1.32
CA ILE A 12 5.39 -14.36 0.91
C ILE A 12 5.51 -14.21 -0.61
N SER A 13 6.62 -14.64 -1.20
CA SER A 13 6.79 -14.64 -2.65
C SER A 13 5.96 -15.73 -3.33
N ARG A 14 5.85 -16.91 -2.71
CA ARG A 14 5.08 -18.04 -3.23
C ARG A 14 3.59 -17.75 -3.31
N PHE A 15 3.00 -17.17 -2.27
CA PHE A 15 1.57 -16.83 -2.17
C PHE A 15 1.29 -15.35 -2.51
N ARG A 16 2.18 -14.72 -3.28
CA ARG A 16 2.05 -13.30 -3.60
C ARG A 16 0.73 -12.98 -4.30
N GLY A 17 0.26 -13.84 -5.20
CA GLY A 17 -1.00 -13.65 -5.92
C GLY A 17 -2.20 -13.62 -4.97
N GLU A 18 -2.24 -14.57 -4.03
CA GLU A 18 -3.26 -14.69 -3.00
C GLU A 18 -3.25 -13.48 -2.06
N LEU A 19 -2.05 -13.05 -1.64
CA LEU A 19 -1.87 -11.86 -0.78
C LEU A 19 -2.33 -10.58 -1.48
N MET A 20 -2.05 -10.44 -2.77
CA MET A 20 -2.55 -9.31 -3.58
C MET A 20 -4.07 -9.35 -3.70
N GLY A 21 -4.66 -10.54 -3.86
CA GLY A 21 -6.11 -10.73 -3.87
C GLY A 21 -6.76 -10.36 -2.54
N ALA A 22 -6.18 -10.80 -1.42
CA ALA A 22 -6.65 -10.43 -0.09
C ALA A 22 -6.56 -8.90 0.13
N ALA A 23 -5.45 -8.28 -0.29
CA ALA A 23 -5.26 -6.84 -0.22
C ALA A 23 -6.34 -6.08 -1.00
N MET A 24 -6.69 -6.54 -2.20
CA MET A 24 -7.76 -5.91 -2.99
C MET A 24 -9.13 -6.06 -2.33
N LEU A 25 -9.46 -7.22 -1.78
CA LEU A 25 -10.71 -7.42 -1.04
C LEU A 25 -10.78 -6.53 0.21
N PHE A 26 -9.67 -6.30 0.91
CA PHE A 26 -9.61 -5.33 2.01
C PHE A 26 -9.88 -3.91 1.54
N ILE A 27 -9.32 -3.50 0.41
CA ILE A 27 -9.58 -2.17 -0.17
C ILE A 27 -11.06 -2.02 -0.55
N ILE A 28 -11.67 -3.02 -1.17
CA ILE A 28 -13.10 -3.00 -1.49
C ILE A 28 -13.93 -2.89 -0.19
N LEU A 29 -13.60 -3.68 0.82
CA LEU A 29 -14.25 -3.62 2.14
C LEU A 29 -14.17 -2.22 2.75
N PHE A 30 -13.01 -1.56 2.65
CA PHE A 30 -12.81 -0.20 3.14
C PHE A 30 -13.78 0.82 2.52
N HIS A 31 -14.14 0.63 1.25
CA HIS A 31 -15.01 1.55 0.50
C HIS A 31 -16.52 1.18 0.55
N VAL A 32 -16.88 0.06 1.20
CA VAL A 32 -18.31 -0.24 1.43
C VAL A 32 -18.92 0.86 2.29
N ALA A 33 -20.03 1.43 1.85
CA ALA A 33 -20.77 2.43 2.62
C ALA A 33 -21.28 1.81 3.93
N LEU A 34 -20.91 2.42 5.05
CA LEU A 34 -21.34 1.99 6.38
C LEU A 34 -21.45 3.23 7.28
N PRO A 35 -22.61 3.47 7.93
CA PRO A 35 -22.78 4.60 8.83
C PRO A 35 -21.76 4.59 9.96
N ARG A 36 -21.38 5.78 10.43
CA ARG A 36 -20.42 5.96 11.49
C ARG A 36 -20.83 5.26 12.81
N GLU A 37 -22.12 5.22 13.06
CA GLU A 37 -22.73 4.66 14.27
C GLU A 37 -22.78 3.13 14.24
N ASP A 38 -22.47 2.52 13.09
CA ASP A 38 -22.47 1.07 12.97
C ASP A 38 -21.33 0.45 13.77
N THR A 39 -21.62 -0.63 14.47
CA THR A 39 -20.67 -1.38 15.32
C THR A 39 -19.45 -1.88 14.52
N PHE A 40 -19.59 -2.12 13.24
CA PHE A 40 -18.52 -2.61 12.36
C PHE A 40 -17.77 -1.50 11.60
N PHE A 41 -18.10 -0.22 11.86
CA PHE A 41 -17.45 0.90 11.18
C PHE A 41 -15.91 0.83 11.32
N GLY A 42 -15.38 0.73 12.54
CA GLY A 42 -13.95 0.65 12.78
C GLY A 42 -13.30 -0.59 12.12
N LEU A 43 -13.97 -1.74 12.16
CA LEU A 43 -13.48 -2.96 11.50
C LEU A 43 -13.42 -2.80 9.97
N ARG A 44 -14.46 -2.23 9.36
CA ARG A 44 -14.47 -1.93 7.93
C ARG A 44 -13.31 -1.02 7.53
N ARG A 45 -13.01 -0.01 8.34
CA ARG A 45 -11.91 0.94 8.11
C ARG A 45 -10.54 0.24 8.08
N MET A 46 -10.39 -0.91 8.75
CA MET A 46 -9.16 -1.72 8.67
C MET A 46 -8.86 -2.24 7.28
N GLY A 47 -9.82 -2.25 6.38
CA GLY A 47 -9.60 -2.56 4.97
C GLY A 47 -8.54 -1.66 4.29
N ASN A 48 -8.28 -0.46 4.85
CA ASN A 48 -7.22 0.43 4.40
C ASN A 48 -5.81 -0.21 4.44
N VAL A 49 -5.58 -1.19 5.31
CA VAL A 49 -4.34 -1.99 5.37
C VAL A 49 -4.05 -2.70 4.04
N GLY A 50 -5.06 -2.95 3.21
CA GLY A 50 -4.88 -3.53 1.87
C GLY A 50 -3.93 -2.72 0.99
N VAL A 51 -3.97 -1.38 1.07
CA VAL A 51 -3.04 -0.51 0.32
C VAL A 51 -1.60 -0.70 0.79
N ASP A 52 -1.41 -0.77 2.11
CA ASP A 52 -0.09 -0.99 2.70
C ASP A 52 0.46 -2.38 2.35
N MET A 53 -0.41 -3.40 2.27
CA MET A 53 -0.04 -4.72 1.76
C MET A 53 0.43 -4.67 0.31
N PHE A 54 -0.23 -3.92 -0.57
CA PHE A 54 0.21 -3.74 -1.95
C PHE A 54 1.59 -3.10 -2.03
N LEU A 55 1.82 -2.04 -1.28
CA LEU A 55 3.10 -1.32 -1.27
C LEU A 55 4.23 -2.20 -0.72
N PHE A 56 3.99 -2.90 0.38
CA PHE A 56 4.95 -3.82 0.97
C PHE A 56 5.33 -4.97 0.01
N LEU A 57 4.33 -5.63 -0.59
CA LEU A 57 4.55 -6.71 -1.56
C LEU A 57 5.22 -6.19 -2.85
N SER A 58 4.93 -4.95 -3.23
CA SER A 58 5.63 -4.29 -4.34
C SER A 58 7.09 -4.08 -4.01
N GLY A 59 7.42 -3.57 -2.83
CA GLY A 59 8.79 -3.40 -2.36
C GLY A 59 9.61 -4.69 -2.42
N ILE A 60 9.05 -5.80 -1.91
CA ILE A 60 9.68 -7.14 -2.02
C ILE A 60 9.91 -7.51 -3.50
N GLY A 61 8.90 -7.34 -4.34
CA GLY A 61 9.00 -7.68 -5.77
C GLY A 61 10.01 -6.83 -6.53
N LEU A 62 10.18 -5.56 -6.14
CA LEU A 62 11.20 -4.67 -6.73
C LEU A 62 12.60 -5.15 -6.37
N TRP A 63 12.85 -5.53 -5.12
CA TRP A 63 14.12 -6.11 -4.70
C TRP A 63 14.49 -7.34 -5.53
N PHE A 64 13.57 -8.28 -5.73
CA PHE A 64 13.80 -9.46 -6.57
C PHE A 64 14.14 -9.10 -8.02
N SER A 65 13.41 -8.15 -8.59
CA SER A 65 13.66 -7.69 -9.96
C SER A 65 15.02 -7.02 -10.11
N TRP A 66 15.36 -6.13 -9.18
CA TRP A 66 16.61 -5.37 -9.17
C TRP A 66 17.84 -6.25 -8.94
N THR A 67 17.76 -7.20 -8.02
CA THR A 67 18.86 -8.14 -7.78
C THR A 67 19.12 -9.08 -8.95
N LYS A 68 18.10 -9.36 -9.77
CA LYS A 68 18.25 -10.18 -10.98
C LYS A 68 18.82 -9.39 -12.16
N ASN A 69 18.39 -8.16 -12.35
CA ASN A 69 18.85 -7.30 -13.43
C ASN A 69 18.81 -5.83 -12.97
N PRO A 70 19.95 -5.26 -12.52
CA PRO A 70 20.04 -3.89 -12.01
C PRO A 70 20.17 -2.86 -13.16
N ASP A 71 19.31 -2.93 -14.14
CA ASP A 71 19.21 -1.98 -15.25
C ASP A 71 18.08 -0.99 -14.99
N VAL A 72 18.42 0.29 -14.88
CA VAL A 72 17.50 1.39 -14.55
C VAL A 72 16.44 1.55 -15.65
N ARG A 73 16.86 1.53 -16.93
CA ARG A 73 15.94 1.68 -18.07
C ARG A 73 14.95 0.53 -18.12
N HIS A 74 15.44 -0.70 -18.02
CA HIS A 74 14.61 -1.90 -17.99
C HIS A 74 13.63 -1.87 -16.80
N PHE A 75 14.10 -1.42 -15.63
CA PHE A 75 13.27 -1.28 -14.43
C PHE A 75 12.08 -0.35 -14.70
N PHE A 76 12.33 0.88 -15.17
CA PHE A 76 11.28 1.86 -15.40
C PHE A 76 10.32 1.43 -16.50
N VAL A 77 10.83 1.00 -17.66
CA VAL A 77 9.99 0.54 -18.77
C VAL A 77 9.00 -0.53 -18.31
N ARG A 78 9.46 -1.56 -17.58
CA ARG A 78 8.57 -2.64 -17.12
C ARG A 78 7.54 -2.17 -16.09
N ARG A 79 7.85 -1.20 -15.24
CA ARG A 79 6.94 -0.72 -14.20
C ARG A 79 5.91 0.24 -14.74
N TYR A 80 6.36 1.20 -15.53
CA TYR A 80 5.45 2.19 -16.11
C TYR A 80 4.54 1.57 -17.17
N LEU A 81 5.04 0.72 -18.05
CA LEU A 81 4.19 0.01 -19.04
C LEU A 81 3.13 -0.89 -18.39
N ARG A 82 3.34 -1.34 -17.17
CA ARG A 82 2.34 -2.14 -16.46
C ARG A 82 1.20 -1.28 -15.90
N ILE A 83 1.48 -0.05 -15.49
CA ILE A 83 0.52 0.81 -14.78
C ILE A 83 -0.05 1.87 -15.71
N TYR A 84 0.80 2.53 -16.47
CA TYR A 84 0.50 3.75 -17.17
C TYR A 84 -0.56 3.60 -18.29
N PRO A 85 -0.59 2.53 -19.11
CA PRO A 85 -1.63 2.38 -20.13
C PRO A 85 -3.04 2.29 -19.54
N ALA A 86 -3.23 1.51 -18.46
CA ALA A 86 -4.51 1.40 -17.78
C ALA A 86 -4.88 2.72 -17.11
N TRP A 87 -3.92 3.36 -16.44
CA TRP A 87 -4.12 4.69 -15.87
C TRP A 87 -4.56 5.71 -16.91
N LEU A 88 -3.86 5.83 -18.03
CA LEU A 88 -4.16 6.82 -19.08
C LEU A 88 -5.59 6.68 -19.61
N ILE A 89 -6.04 5.44 -19.86
CA ILE A 89 -7.40 5.16 -20.31
C ILE A 89 -8.42 5.64 -19.27
N ILE A 90 -8.24 5.26 -18.01
CA ILE A 90 -9.17 5.61 -16.94
C ILE A 90 -9.13 7.11 -16.63
N ALA A 91 -7.96 7.73 -16.62
CA ALA A 91 -7.82 9.18 -16.45
C ALA A 91 -8.54 9.96 -17.55
N CYS A 92 -8.38 9.57 -18.82
CA CYS A 92 -9.12 10.18 -19.91
C CYS A 92 -10.65 10.03 -19.74
N LEU A 93 -11.12 8.84 -19.36
CA LEU A 93 -12.56 8.59 -19.14
C LEU A 93 -13.12 9.35 -17.92
N PHE A 94 -12.26 9.68 -16.96
CA PHE A 94 -12.66 10.40 -15.75
C PHE A 94 -12.60 11.91 -15.93
N TYR A 95 -11.48 12.45 -16.40
CA TYR A 95 -11.21 13.89 -16.45
C TYR A 95 -11.80 14.57 -17.68
N ILE A 96 -11.75 13.97 -18.89
CA ILE A 96 -12.24 14.61 -20.10
C ILE A 96 -13.74 14.94 -20.04
N PRO A 97 -14.64 14.04 -19.59
CA PRO A 97 -16.07 14.37 -19.51
C PRO A 97 -16.40 15.46 -18.48
N ARG A 98 -15.51 15.71 -17.51
CA ARG A 98 -15.68 16.72 -16.47
C ARG A 98 -15.07 18.07 -16.83
N PHE A 99 -14.33 18.11 -17.91
CA PHE A 99 -13.67 19.33 -18.37
C PHE A 99 -14.68 20.24 -19.08
N GLU A 100 -14.95 21.41 -18.50
CA GLU A 100 -15.89 22.40 -19.02
C GLU A 100 -15.25 23.41 -19.99
N GLY A 101 -13.97 23.21 -20.34
CA GLY A 101 -13.20 24.17 -21.12
C GLY A 101 -12.60 25.26 -20.25
N GLY A 102 -11.94 26.23 -20.86
CA GLY A 102 -11.34 27.35 -20.14
C GLY A 102 -10.15 27.97 -20.87
N ASP A 103 -9.33 28.68 -20.11
CA ASP A 103 -8.11 29.31 -20.59
C ASP A 103 -6.97 28.28 -20.81
N LEU A 104 -5.80 28.75 -21.19
CA LEU A 104 -4.63 27.89 -21.40
C LEU A 104 -4.25 27.09 -20.14
N TRP A 105 -4.43 27.66 -18.97
CA TRP A 105 -4.08 27.00 -17.70
C TRP A 105 -5.02 25.85 -17.40
N ALA A 106 -6.31 25.98 -17.67
CA ALA A 106 -7.27 24.87 -17.55
C ALA A 106 -6.90 23.65 -18.42
N TRP A 107 -6.40 23.91 -19.64
CA TRP A 107 -5.88 22.84 -20.50
C TRP A 107 -4.58 22.22 -19.96
N VAL A 108 -3.69 23.01 -19.36
CA VAL A 108 -2.46 22.52 -18.73
C VAL A 108 -2.81 21.66 -17.53
N ASP A 109 -3.77 22.06 -16.71
CA ASP A 109 -4.25 21.25 -15.56
C ASP A 109 -4.84 19.93 -16.03
N LEU A 110 -5.73 19.93 -17.01
CA LEU A 110 -6.28 18.69 -17.58
C LEU A 110 -5.18 17.73 -18.06
N VAL A 111 -4.18 18.23 -18.76
CA VAL A 111 -3.05 17.41 -19.23
C VAL A 111 -2.20 16.93 -18.05
N GLY A 112 -2.02 17.75 -17.04
CA GLY A 112 -1.35 17.41 -15.80
C GLY A 112 -2.07 16.29 -15.04
N ASP A 113 -3.40 16.37 -14.90
CA ASP A 113 -4.23 15.37 -14.25
C ASP A 113 -4.20 14.04 -14.99
N ILE A 114 -4.39 14.06 -16.31
CA ILE A 114 -4.33 12.83 -17.11
C ILE A 114 -2.95 12.21 -17.08
N SER A 115 -1.86 13.00 -17.11
CA SER A 115 -0.50 12.46 -17.21
C SER A 115 0.06 11.98 -15.87
N ILE A 116 -0.06 12.76 -14.80
CA ILE A 116 0.58 12.46 -13.50
C ILE A 116 -0.33 12.70 -12.28
N ASN A 117 -1.61 12.94 -12.50
CA ASN A 117 -2.61 13.25 -11.48
C ASN A 117 -2.21 14.47 -10.62
N TRP A 118 -2.19 15.65 -11.23
CA TRP A 118 -1.89 16.92 -10.54
C TRP A 118 -2.88 17.24 -9.44
N ASP A 119 -4.15 16.84 -9.59
CA ASP A 119 -5.17 16.99 -8.55
C ASP A 119 -4.69 16.44 -7.21
N PHE A 120 -4.07 15.27 -7.22
CA PHE A 120 -3.51 14.68 -6.01
C PHE A 120 -2.32 15.46 -5.44
N TRP A 121 -1.39 15.91 -6.31
CA TRP A 121 -0.16 16.56 -5.85
C TRP A 121 -0.34 18.01 -5.45
N LEU A 122 -1.27 18.75 -6.10
CA LEU A 122 -1.38 20.20 -6.02
C LEU A 122 -2.69 20.68 -5.42
N HIS A 123 -3.79 19.90 -5.56
CA HIS A 123 -5.14 20.36 -5.22
C HIS A 123 -5.80 19.58 -4.07
N ASP A 124 -5.03 18.71 -3.38
CA ASP A 124 -5.53 17.90 -2.24
C ASP A 124 -6.67 16.94 -2.60
N GLU A 125 -6.76 16.55 -3.86
CA GLU A 125 -7.77 15.63 -4.34
C GLU A 125 -7.30 14.18 -4.22
N LEU A 126 -8.10 13.33 -3.59
CA LEU A 126 -7.73 11.93 -3.35
C LEU A 126 -8.12 10.97 -4.49
N ASN A 127 -8.58 11.52 -5.64
CA ASN A 127 -8.94 10.70 -6.79
C ASN A 127 -7.72 9.94 -7.30
N PHE A 128 -7.82 8.60 -7.33
CA PHE A 128 -6.77 7.70 -7.84
C PHE A 128 -5.37 7.90 -7.21
N TRP A 129 -5.27 8.50 -6.03
CA TRP A 129 -4.03 8.89 -5.36
C TRP A 129 -2.95 7.80 -5.32
N TYR A 130 -3.34 6.52 -5.27
CA TYR A 130 -2.41 5.38 -5.20
C TYR A 130 -1.52 5.26 -6.44
N ILE A 131 -2.01 5.65 -7.62
CA ILE A 131 -1.25 5.58 -8.88
C ILE A 131 -0.06 6.54 -8.87
N PRO A 132 -0.25 7.87 -8.72
CA PRO A 132 0.88 8.80 -8.67
C PRO A 132 1.80 8.52 -7.47
N ALA A 133 1.25 8.16 -6.31
CA ALA A 133 2.04 7.77 -5.14
C ALA A 133 2.95 6.57 -5.43
N THR A 134 2.43 5.52 -6.04
CA THR A 134 3.22 4.34 -6.41
C THR A 134 4.28 4.64 -7.46
N MET A 135 3.95 5.46 -8.47
CA MET A 135 4.90 5.88 -9.50
C MET A 135 6.05 6.69 -8.89
N MET A 136 5.75 7.59 -7.95
CA MET A 136 6.75 8.36 -7.21
C MET A 136 7.66 7.44 -6.37
N LEU A 137 7.11 6.48 -5.65
CA LEU A 137 7.89 5.49 -4.90
C LEU A 137 8.81 4.68 -5.81
N TYR A 138 8.34 4.31 -6.99
CA TYR A 138 9.17 3.59 -7.97
C TYR A 138 10.32 4.44 -8.50
N LEU A 139 10.15 5.76 -8.59
CA LEU A 139 11.22 6.67 -9.01
C LEU A 139 12.44 6.59 -8.06
N PHE A 140 12.19 6.51 -6.76
CA PHE A 140 13.24 6.46 -5.75
C PHE A 140 13.76 5.04 -5.45
N ALA A 141 13.00 4.00 -5.81
CA ALA A 141 13.34 2.62 -5.45
C ALA A 141 14.70 2.14 -5.96
N PRO A 142 15.13 2.36 -7.24
CA PRO A 142 16.44 1.91 -7.71
C PRO A 142 17.60 2.53 -6.92
N GLY A 143 17.53 3.84 -6.67
CA GLY A 143 18.54 4.56 -5.88
C GLY A 143 18.65 3.99 -4.46
N TYR A 144 17.50 3.75 -3.81
CA TYR A 144 17.48 3.17 -2.47
C TYR A 144 18.04 1.74 -2.46
N MET A 145 17.64 0.90 -3.41
CA MET A 145 18.13 -0.49 -3.50
C MET A 145 19.64 -0.55 -3.70
N GLU A 146 20.19 0.35 -4.52
CA GLU A 146 21.63 0.42 -4.72
C GLU A 146 22.36 0.95 -3.47
N LEU A 147 21.76 1.95 -2.80
CA LEU A 147 22.29 2.52 -1.56
C LEU A 147 22.40 1.46 -0.45
N ILE A 148 21.37 0.66 -0.20
CA ILE A 148 21.39 -0.37 0.84
C ILE A 148 22.27 -1.57 0.49
N LYS A 149 22.57 -1.80 -0.78
CA LYS A 149 23.57 -2.79 -1.21
C LYS A 149 24.97 -2.35 -0.87
N ARG A 150 25.31 -1.09 -1.12
CA ARG A 150 26.64 -0.53 -0.85
C ARG A 150 26.84 -0.28 0.64
N HIS A 151 25.83 0.22 1.32
CA HIS A 151 25.91 0.64 2.72
C HIS A 151 24.68 0.12 3.49
N PRO A 152 24.75 -1.05 4.12
CA PRO A 152 23.62 -1.68 4.82
C PRO A 152 23.00 -0.84 5.93
N ILE A 153 23.72 0.14 6.49
CA ILE A 153 23.21 1.05 7.52
C ILE A 153 21.98 1.83 7.05
N TYR A 154 21.86 2.13 5.75
CA TYR A 154 20.71 2.85 5.20
C TYR A 154 19.40 2.02 5.18
N ARG A 155 19.44 0.75 5.58
CA ARG A 155 18.23 -0.03 5.86
C ARG A 155 17.39 0.55 7.02
N TRP A 156 17.99 1.44 7.83
CA TRP A 156 17.31 2.18 8.88
C TRP A 156 16.55 3.42 8.38
N LEU A 157 16.68 3.81 7.11
CA LEU A 157 15.95 4.96 6.55
C LEU A 157 14.42 4.90 6.78
N PRO A 158 13.73 3.74 6.76
CA PRO A 158 12.31 3.71 7.10
C PRO A 158 11.98 4.28 8.49
N VAL A 159 12.90 4.16 9.46
CA VAL A 159 12.73 4.77 10.79
C VAL A 159 12.79 6.30 10.68
N VAL A 160 13.70 6.82 9.86
CA VAL A 160 13.79 8.27 9.59
C VAL A 160 12.51 8.76 8.88
N MET A 161 11.94 7.95 7.98
CA MET A 161 10.68 8.26 7.30
C MET A 161 9.49 8.29 8.29
N ILE A 162 9.47 7.38 9.28
CA ILE A 162 8.48 7.43 10.37
C ILE A 162 8.66 8.72 11.20
N MET A 163 9.89 9.08 11.53
CA MET A 163 10.19 10.33 12.24
C MET A 163 9.75 11.55 11.42
N TRP A 164 9.92 11.53 10.10
CA TRP A 164 9.40 12.55 9.19
C TRP A 164 7.88 12.69 9.31
N CYS A 165 7.12 11.60 9.32
CA CYS A 165 5.67 11.63 9.51
C CYS A 165 5.26 12.28 10.83
N ILE A 166 6.01 12.01 11.92
CA ILE A 166 5.79 12.65 13.22
C ILE A 166 6.09 14.16 13.14
N LEU A 167 7.18 14.57 12.49
CA LEU A 167 7.51 15.96 12.28
C LEU A 167 6.43 16.69 11.47
N VAL A 168 5.96 16.11 10.38
CA VAL A 168 4.87 16.68 9.57
C VAL A 168 3.61 16.86 10.40
N GLN A 169 3.29 15.94 11.30
CA GLN A 169 2.12 16.05 12.17
C GLN A 169 2.19 17.24 13.14
N TYR A 170 3.35 17.49 13.74
CA TYR A 170 3.46 18.41 14.88
C TYR A 170 4.17 19.74 14.59
N VAL A 171 4.90 19.84 13.49
CA VAL A 171 5.60 21.06 13.11
C VAL A 171 4.73 21.87 12.15
N THR A 172 4.01 22.86 12.65
CA THR A 172 3.02 23.65 11.92
C THR A 172 3.47 24.14 10.53
N PRO A 173 4.65 24.76 10.35
CA PRO A 173 5.10 25.19 9.03
C PRO A 173 5.23 24.03 8.02
N ILE A 174 5.69 22.87 8.49
CA ILE A 174 5.84 21.68 7.64
C ILE A 174 4.46 21.11 7.34
N HIS A 175 3.58 21.04 8.34
CA HIS A 175 2.21 20.56 8.18
C HIS A 175 1.46 21.37 7.10
N HIS A 176 1.53 22.69 7.15
CA HIS A 176 0.92 23.56 6.14
C HIS A 176 1.49 23.34 4.73
N ALA A 177 2.77 23.02 4.63
CA ALA A 177 3.42 22.84 3.33
C ALA A 177 3.11 21.47 2.67
N VAL A 178 3.08 20.38 3.46
CA VAL A 178 3.03 19.03 2.91
C VAL A 178 2.04 18.08 3.62
N GLY A 179 1.25 18.59 4.58
CA GLY A 179 0.28 17.80 5.34
C GLY A 179 -0.86 17.24 4.48
N HIS A 180 -1.23 17.94 3.41
CA HIS A 180 -2.21 17.45 2.43
C HIS A 180 -1.79 16.12 1.77
N LEU A 181 -0.48 15.84 1.70
CA LEU A 181 0.06 14.57 1.22
C LEU A 181 0.20 13.52 2.33
N GLU A 182 -0.55 13.63 3.43
CA GLU A 182 -0.50 12.69 4.55
C GLU A 182 -0.63 11.23 4.09
N ILE A 183 -1.59 10.98 3.20
CA ILE A 183 -1.87 9.64 2.67
C ILE A 183 -0.67 9.04 1.91
N PHE A 184 0.18 9.85 1.33
CA PHE A 184 1.44 9.45 0.69
C PHE A 184 2.54 9.23 1.71
N TRP A 185 2.84 10.25 2.54
CA TRP A 185 3.95 10.20 3.49
C TRP A 185 3.85 9.04 4.47
N SER A 186 2.66 8.78 4.98
CA SER A 186 2.41 7.69 5.93
C SER A 186 2.68 6.30 5.36
N ARG A 187 2.69 6.15 4.04
CA ARG A 187 2.92 4.87 3.34
C ARG A 187 4.33 4.70 2.80
N VAL A 188 5.13 5.76 2.78
CA VAL A 188 6.54 5.67 2.38
C VAL A 188 7.30 4.62 3.21
N PRO A 189 7.20 4.59 4.56
CA PRO A 189 7.96 3.63 5.37
C PRO A 189 7.65 2.17 5.01
N ILE A 190 6.39 1.78 4.88
CA ILE A 190 6.01 0.38 4.63
C ILE A 190 6.52 -0.14 3.28
N PHE A 191 6.57 0.72 2.26
CA PHE A 191 7.13 0.37 0.96
C PHE A 191 8.63 0.06 1.05
N PHE A 192 9.40 0.91 1.74
CA PHE A 192 10.84 0.72 1.90
C PHE A 192 11.18 -0.43 2.87
N ILE A 193 10.35 -0.68 3.89
CA ILE A 193 10.43 -1.91 4.71
C ILE A 193 10.23 -3.14 3.82
N GLY A 194 9.30 -3.10 2.87
CA GLY A 194 9.11 -4.17 1.89
C GLY A 194 10.37 -4.46 1.07
N ILE A 195 11.06 -3.42 0.59
CA ILE A 195 12.35 -3.56 -0.11
C ILE A 195 13.39 -4.22 0.81
N ASN A 196 13.51 -3.75 2.06
CA ASN A 196 14.46 -4.29 3.04
C ASN A 196 14.21 -5.78 3.33
N MET A 197 12.94 -6.18 3.45
CA MET A 197 12.56 -7.58 3.66
C MET A 197 12.78 -8.47 2.43
N GLY A 198 12.89 -7.87 1.25
CA GLY A 198 13.10 -8.61 0.01
C GLY A 198 14.29 -9.56 0.05
N GLU A 199 15.40 -9.17 0.69
CA GLU A 199 16.57 -10.04 0.84
C GLU A 199 16.31 -11.23 1.75
N MET A 200 15.66 -11.02 2.90
CA MET A 200 15.31 -12.09 3.84
C MET A 200 14.35 -13.12 3.20
N VAL A 201 13.39 -12.63 2.40
CA VAL A 201 12.46 -13.48 1.62
C VAL A 201 13.22 -14.27 0.56
N ARG A 202 14.17 -13.65 -0.14
CA ARG A 202 15.00 -14.29 -1.15
C ARG A 202 15.90 -15.39 -0.56
N GLN A 203 16.48 -15.13 0.60
CA GLN A 203 17.33 -16.07 1.34
C GLN A 203 16.54 -17.19 2.03
N ARG A 204 15.20 -17.19 1.92
CA ARG A 204 14.31 -18.18 2.55
C ARG A 204 14.48 -18.26 4.07
N GLN A 205 14.74 -17.13 4.71
CA GLN A 205 14.83 -17.11 6.16
C GLN A 205 13.50 -17.56 6.78
N SER A 206 13.58 -18.21 7.93
CA SER A 206 12.42 -18.66 8.70
C SER A 206 12.40 -18.00 10.08
N LEU A 207 11.20 -17.74 10.57
CA LEU A 207 10.94 -17.32 11.94
C LEU A 207 10.58 -18.54 12.76
N ASP A 208 11.16 -18.66 13.94
CA ASP A 208 10.92 -19.79 14.85
C ASP A 208 9.50 -19.82 15.43
N GLY A 209 9.15 -20.91 16.11
CA GLY A 209 7.82 -21.11 16.68
C GLY A 209 7.45 -20.10 17.76
N THR A 210 8.43 -19.52 18.50
CA THR A 210 8.17 -18.48 19.51
C THR A 210 7.79 -17.17 18.89
N SER A 211 8.38 -16.84 17.74
CA SER A 211 8.04 -15.64 16.95
C SER A 211 6.58 -15.61 16.52
N ILE A 212 5.93 -16.78 16.37
CA ILE A 212 4.51 -16.86 15.99
C ILE A 212 3.61 -16.24 17.05
N TRP A 213 3.89 -16.49 18.32
CA TRP A 213 3.12 -15.88 19.42
C TRP A 213 3.30 -14.36 19.44
N MET A 214 4.51 -13.90 19.24
CA MET A 214 4.79 -12.46 19.12
C MET A 214 4.04 -11.83 17.95
N ILE A 215 3.99 -12.49 16.81
CA ILE A 215 3.23 -12.04 15.62
C ILE A 215 1.74 -11.95 15.93
N TRP A 216 1.16 -12.97 16.60
CA TRP A 216 -0.26 -12.94 16.99
C TRP A 216 -0.55 -11.84 18.00
N ILE A 217 0.27 -11.67 19.03
CA ILE A 217 0.10 -10.61 20.04
C ILE A 217 0.17 -9.24 19.35
N MET A 218 1.19 -9.00 18.52
CA MET A 218 1.35 -7.74 17.83
C MET A 218 0.20 -7.48 16.85
N PHE A 219 -0.26 -8.51 16.12
CA PHE A 219 -1.42 -8.42 15.23
C PHE A 219 -2.68 -8.00 16.01
N LEU A 220 -3.00 -8.70 17.11
CA LEU A 220 -4.18 -8.42 17.92
C LEU A 220 -4.10 -7.03 18.56
N MET A 221 -2.95 -6.65 19.11
CA MET A 221 -2.76 -5.32 19.70
C MET A 221 -2.96 -4.21 18.67
N THR A 222 -2.31 -4.31 17.51
CA THR A 222 -2.41 -3.27 16.48
C THR A 222 -3.78 -3.25 15.82
N LEU A 223 -4.40 -4.41 15.60
CA LEU A 223 -5.76 -4.50 15.05
C LEU A 223 -6.79 -3.88 16.01
N THR A 224 -6.78 -4.28 17.29
CA THR A 224 -7.74 -3.76 18.27
C THR A 224 -7.54 -2.27 18.52
N SER A 225 -6.29 -1.81 18.63
CA SER A 225 -5.98 -0.38 18.76
C SER A 225 -6.47 0.43 17.56
N SER A 226 -6.23 -0.06 16.34
CA SER A 226 -6.66 0.64 15.12
C SER A 226 -8.19 0.63 14.99
N ILE A 227 -8.86 -0.48 15.28
CA ILE A 227 -10.35 -0.54 15.30
C ILE A 227 -10.89 0.46 16.33
N PHE A 228 -10.33 0.50 17.53
CA PHE A 228 -10.76 1.43 18.58
C PHE A 228 -10.58 2.90 18.15
N LEU A 229 -9.44 3.26 17.57
CA LEU A 229 -9.19 4.62 17.10
C LEU A 229 -10.18 5.02 16.01
N GLU A 230 -10.41 4.17 15.02
CA GLU A 230 -11.37 4.43 13.95
C GLU A 230 -12.82 4.42 14.44
N GLN A 231 -13.20 3.55 15.38
CA GLN A 231 -14.55 3.47 15.93
C GLN A 231 -14.86 4.66 16.85
N GLU A 232 -13.99 4.94 17.83
CA GLU A 232 -14.27 5.87 18.93
C GLU A 232 -13.63 7.25 18.73
N ARG A 233 -12.53 7.35 17.97
CA ARG A 233 -11.69 8.53 17.87
C ARG A 233 -11.46 9.02 16.44
N HIS A 234 -12.23 8.55 15.48
CA HIS A 234 -12.09 8.93 14.08
C HIS A 234 -12.14 10.46 13.88
N GLY A 235 -11.12 11.01 13.21
CA GLY A 235 -10.96 12.43 13.00
C GLY A 235 -10.50 13.22 14.23
N MET A 236 -10.37 12.59 15.41
CA MET A 236 -9.88 13.21 16.64
C MET A 236 -8.43 12.83 16.95
N PHE A 237 -7.98 11.68 16.50
CA PHE A 237 -6.61 11.22 16.68
C PHE A 237 -5.74 11.66 15.48
N PRO A 238 -4.47 12.02 15.69
CA PRO A 238 -3.59 12.45 14.60
C PRO A 238 -3.39 11.34 13.55
N LEU A 239 -3.79 11.59 12.31
CA LEU A 239 -3.81 10.61 11.23
C LEU A 239 -2.44 9.98 10.95
N PHE A 240 -1.36 10.78 10.97
CA PHE A 240 -0.02 10.24 10.78
C PHE A 240 0.35 9.19 11.82
N LEU A 241 0.00 9.41 13.10
CA LEU A 241 0.28 8.45 14.17
C LEU A 241 -0.59 7.20 14.07
N GLU A 242 -1.87 7.38 13.76
CA GLU A 242 -2.78 6.27 13.54
C GLU A 242 -2.29 5.35 12.44
N ARG A 243 -1.86 5.92 11.31
CA ARG A 243 -1.34 5.14 10.18
C ARG A 243 0.01 4.45 10.47
N MET A 244 0.79 4.92 11.45
CA MET A 244 1.99 4.18 11.88
C MET A 244 1.65 2.83 12.51
N LEU A 245 0.46 2.68 13.10
CA LEU A 245 -0.03 1.37 13.59
C LEU A 245 -0.32 0.39 12.45
N TYR A 246 -0.60 0.89 11.23
CA TYR A 246 -0.83 0.03 10.08
C TYR A 246 0.44 -0.66 9.59
N ILE A 247 1.64 -0.15 9.90
CA ILE A 247 2.91 -0.80 9.54
C ILE A 247 3.02 -2.19 10.17
N PRO A 248 3.04 -2.35 11.51
CA PRO A 248 3.08 -3.66 12.13
C PRO A 248 1.82 -4.50 11.85
N LEU A 249 0.65 -3.88 11.71
CA LEU A 249 -0.58 -4.57 11.34
C LEU A 249 -0.46 -5.21 9.95
N THR A 250 0.06 -4.48 8.96
CA THR A 250 0.29 -4.98 7.61
C THR A 250 1.26 -6.16 7.58
N ILE A 251 2.41 -6.03 8.23
CA ILE A 251 3.44 -7.08 8.24
C ILE A 251 2.89 -8.34 8.90
N THR A 252 2.25 -8.22 10.05
CA THR A 252 1.68 -9.37 10.76
C THR A 252 0.51 -9.98 10.01
N SER A 253 -0.35 -9.19 9.37
CA SER A 253 -1.43 -9.67 8.49
C SER A 253 -0.89 -10.52 7.35
N ILE A 254 0.16 -10.05 6.65
CA ILE A 254 0.79 -10.79 5.56
C ILE A 254 1.37 -12.12 6.05
N LEU A 255 2.05 -12.12 7.20
CA LEU A 255 2.63 -13.34 7.78
C LEU A 255 1.54 -14.35 8.19
N LEU A 256 0.42 -13.89 8.76
CA LEU A 256 -0.69 -14.75 9.14
C LEU A 256 -1.48 -15.27 7.94
N LEU A 257 -1.80 -14.41 6.97
CA LEU A 257 -2.47 -14.80 5.72
C LEU A 257 -1.64 -15.82 4.94
N ASN A 258 -0.33 -15.61 4.88
CA ASN A 258 0.60 -16.55 4.28
C ASN A 258 0.51 -17.96 4.90
N ARG A 259 0.34 -18.03 6.22
CA ARG A 259 0.13 -19.29 6.93
C ARG A 259 -1.24 -19.90 6.62
N ILE A 260 -2.27 -19.08 6.45
CA ILE A 260 -3.63 -19.52 6.07
C ILE A 260 -3.57 -20.11 4.66
N PHE A 261 -3.04 -19.40 3.66
CA PHE A 261 -2.97 -19.84 2.27
C PHE A 261 -2.16 -21.13 2.08
N ARG A 262 -1.19 -21.38 2.95
CA ARG A 262 -0.47 -22.67 2.96
C ARG A 262 -1.37 -23.85 3.33
N ARG A 263 -2.47 -23.64 4.05
CA ARG A 263 -3.35 -24.67 4.58
C ARG A 263 -4.67 -24.79 3.83
N THR A 264 -5.03 -23.77 3.07
CA THR A 264 -6.29 -23.71 2.32
C THR A 264 -6.18 -24.54 1.03
N PRO A 265 -7.31 -25.10 0.54
CA PRO A 265 -7.34 -25.87 -0.69
C PRO A 265 -7.07 -24.99 -1.91
N GLN A 266 -6.56 -25.60 -2.99
CA GLN A 266 -6.16 -24.88 -4.20
C GLN A 266 -7.28 -24.08 -4.86
N TRP A 267 -8.53 -24.57 -4.81
CA TRP A 267 -9.67 -23.84 -5.40
C TRP A 267 -9.92 -22.51 -4.70
N PHE A 268 -9.77 -22.47 -3.38
CA PHE A 268 -9.87 -21.27 -2.59
C PHE A 268 -8.76 -20.27 -2.96
N ASN A 269 -7.51 -20.74 -3.00
CA ASN A 269 -6.36 -19.92 -3.37
C ASN A 269 -6.50 -19.35 -4.79
N ARG A 270 -7.03 -20.13 -5.75
CA ARG A 270 -7.27 -19.68 -7.13
C ARG A 270 -8.21 -18.47 -7.19
N GLY A 271 -9.24 -18.40 -6.33
CA GLY A 271 -10.11 -17.22 -6.23
C GLY A 271 -9.32 -15.96 -5.86
N PHE A 272 -8.46 -16.05 -4.85
CA PHE A 272 -7.61 -14.91 -4.46
C PHE A 272 -6.58 -14.56 -5.54
N ILE A 273 -5.96 -15.55 -6.20
CA ILE A 273 -5.03 -15.30 -7.31
C ILE A 273 -5.74 -14.54 -8.44
N PHE A 274 -6.98 -14.92 -8.78
CA PHE A 274 -7.77 -14.25 -9.80
C PHE A 274 -8.03 -12.79 -9.44
N VAL A 275 -8.50 -12.51 -8.23
CA VAL A 275 -8.69 -11.12 -7.73
C VAL A 275 -7.36 -10.36 -7.73
N GLY A 276 -6.28 -11.00 -7.30
CA GLY A 276 -4.94 -10.39 -7.27
C GLY A 276 -4.39 -10.06 -8.66
N ALA A 277 -4.72 -10.87 -9.68
CA ALA A 277 -4.32 -10.60 -11.06
C ALA A 277 -5.01 -9.37 -11.65
N LEU A 278 -6.25 -9.11 -11.24
CA LEU A 278 -7.08 -7.97 -11.67
C LEU A 278 -7.02 -6.78 -10.70
N SER A 279 -6.10 -6.78 -9.75
CA SER A 279 -6.12 -5.80 -8.65
C SER A 279 -5.92 -4.35 -9.10
N LEU A 280 -5.15 -4.10 -10.16
CA LEU A 280 -4.96 -2.75 -10.69
C LEU A 280 -6.24 -2.23 -11.36
N GLU A 281 -6.83 -3.03 -12.21
CA GLU A 281 -8.07 -2.70 -12.92
C GLU A 281 -9.21 -2.52 -11.93
N ALA A 282 -9.34 -3.45 -10.97
CA ALA A 282 -10.32 -3.34 -9.90
C ALA A 282 -10.13 -2.06 -9.09
N TYR A 283 -8.89 -1.70 -8.72
CA TYR A 283 -8.60 -0.46 -8.02
C TYR A 283 -9.04 0.78 -8.82
N LEU A 284 -8.76 0.81 -10.12
CA LEU A 284 -9.07 1.96 -10.96
C LEU A 284 -10.58 2.19 -11.17
N ILE A 285 -11.38 1.12 -11.13
CA ILE A 285 -12.82 1.22 -11.45
C ILE A 285 -13.74 1.18 -10.24
N HIS A 286 -13.35 0.57 -9.10
CA HIS A 286 -14.30 0.25 -8.03
C HIS A 286 -14.93 1.47 -7.36
N ILE A 287 -14.19 2.55 -7.12
CA ILE A 287 -14.75 3.74 -6.45
C ILE A 287 -15.59 4.56 -7.42
N HIS A 288 -14.99 5.00 -8.52
CA HIS A 288 -15.57 6.04 -9.38
C HIS A 288 -16.55 5.51 -10.42
N PHE A 289 -16.51 4.22 -10.75
CA PHE A 289 -17.32 3.63 -11.81
C PHE A 289 -18.24 2.50 -11.33
N VAL A 290 -18.04 1.95 -10.14
CA VAL A 290 -18.87 0.87 -9.60
C VAL A 290 -19.61 1.34 -8.36
N LEU A 291 -18.91 1.73 -7.30
CA LEU A 291 -19.57 2.09 -6.04
C LEU A 291 -20.37 3.38 -6.14
N HIS A 292 -19.93 4.35 -6.94
CA HIS A 292 -20.67 5.59 -7.19
C HIS A 292 -22.07 5.38 -7.79
N TYR A 293 -22.32 4.24 -8.44
CA TYR A 293 -23.64 3.92 -9.01
C TYR A 293 -24.48 2.98 -8.14
N ILE A 294 -23.96 2.55 -7.00
CA ILE A 294 -24.64 1.64 -6.06
C ILE A 294 -25.22 2.43 -4.86
N GLU A 295 -24.72 3.64 -4.60
CA GLU A 295 -25.26 4.62 -3.65
C GLU A 295 -26.45 5.38 -4.25
#